data_cd35e5f178b8f6fae30b6fef6b2ec902
#
_entry.id   cd35e5f178b8f6fae30b6fef6b2ec902
#
_cell.length_a   1.000
_cell.length_b   1.000
_cell.length_c   1.000
_cell.angle_alpha   90.00
_cell.angle_beta   90.00
_cell.angle_gamma   90.00
#
_symmetry.space_group_name_H-M   'P 1'
#
loop_
_entity.id
_entity.type
_entity.pdbx_description
1 polymer ?
#
loop_
_entity_poly.entity_id
_entity_poly.type
_entity_poly.pdbx_seq_one_letter_code
_entity_poly.pdbx_strand_id
1 'polypeptide(L)'
;MRSARVADDPSRPSRALTVRDVMTTRVVTTRPDDPVADAAAAMVAQKVGSALIMQSRFLAGILTERDVLRAAASGGDLTNSPVSAWMTKDPEQASPDTTVEDALQVMLLHGFRHLPVLEGREVCGVVSLRDLAAARITRHASRG
;
A
#
# COMPACT_ATOMS: atom_id res chain seq x y z
N MET A 1 2.32 16.91 18.93
CA MET A 1 3.03 17.15 18.67
C MET A 1 4.08 16.75 18.41
N ARG A 2 4.59 16.62 17.97
CA ARG A 2 5.48 16.15 17.76
C ARG A 2 6.58 16.54 18.10
N SER A 3 7.13 16.18 18.35
CA SER A 3 8.26 16.59 18.89
C SER A 3 9.38 16.51 18.02
N ALA A 4 9.25 17.14 16.91
CA ALA A 4 10.26 17.18 15.92
C ALA A 4 11.56 17.70 16.48
N ARG A 5 11.51 18.40 17.57
CA ARG A 5 12.70 18.91 18.17
C ARG A 5 13.62 17.87 18.64
N VAL A 6 13.09 16.70 19.01
CA VAL A 6 13.92 15.60 19.45
C VAL A 6 14.83 15.14 18.35
N ALA A 7 14.34 15.21 17.12
CA ALA A 7 15.11 14.78 15.97
C ALA A 7 16.26 15.71 15.66
N ASP A 8 16.23 16.92 16.19
CA ASP A 8 17.26 17.91 15.91
C ASP A 8 18.45 17.84 16.87
N ASP A 9 18.38 16.97 17.86
CA ASP A 9 19.46 16.81 18.82
C ASP A 9 20.64 16.10 18.14
N PRO A 10 21.77 16.79 17.96
CA PRO A 10 22.90 16.20 17.24
C PRO A 10 23.55 15.02 17.95
N SER A 11 23.26 14.84 19.22
CA SER A 11 23.81 13.72 19.96
C SER A 11 23.02 12.44 19.77
N ARG A 12 21.87 12.51 19.09
CA ARG A 12 21.01 11.36 18.87
C ARG A 12 21.19 10.82 17.46
N PRO A 13 21.07 9.49 17.28
CA PRO A 13 21.07 8.95 15.92
C PRO A 13 19.85 9.45 15.16
N SER A 14 19.99 9.56 13.85
CA SER A 14 18.88 9.96 13.01
C SER A 14 17.72 9.00 13.18
N ARG A 15 16.52 9.55 13.26
CA ARG A 15 15.32 8.76 13.35
C ARG A 15 15.10 8.03 12.04
N ALA A 16 14.80 6.74 12.11
CA ALA A 16 14.50 5.96 10.93
C ALA A 16 13.17 6.41 10.34
N LEU A 17 13.08 6.40 9.01
CA LEU A 17 11.82 6.66 8.33
C LEU A 17 10.86 5.51 8.56
N THR A 18 9.60 5.83 8.72
CA THR A 18 8.56 4.83 8.89
C THR A 18 7.59 4.89 7.73
N VAL A 19 6.76 3.88 7.66
CA VAL A 19 5.73 3.80 6.63
C VAL A 19 4.83 5.04 6.66
N ARG A 20 4.56 5.58 7.84
CA ARG A 20 3.78 6.80 7.99
C ARG A 20 4.34 7.95 7.15
N ASP A 21 5.66 8.03 7.05
CA ASP A 21 6.33 9.12 6.35
C ASP A 21 6.20 9.03 4.84
N VAL A 22 5.92 7.86 4.31
CA VAL A 22 5.97 7.63 2.86
C VAL A 22 4.69 7.06 2.25
N MET A 23 3.74 6.60 3.07
CA MET A 23 2.52 6.01 2.55
C MET A 23 1.64 7.04 1.85
N THR A 24 0.77 6.58 0.96
CA THR A 24 -0.28 7.44 0.45
C THR A 24 -1.54 7.23 1.25
N THR A 25 -2.21 8.34 1.56
CA THR A 25 -3.49 8.28 2.25
C THR A 25 -4.66 8.32 1.27
N ARG A 26 -4.39 8.57 -0.01
CA ARG A 26 -5.40 8.44 -1.04
C ARG A 26 -5.59 6.98 -1.34
N VAL A 27 -6.65 6.41 -0.82
CA VAL A 27 -6.90 4.98 -0.92
C VAL A 27 -8.17 4.75 -1.72
N VAL A 28 -8.06 3.92 -2.75
CA VAL A 28 -9.24 3.44 -3.46
C VAL A 28 -9.78 2.25 -2.68
N THR A 29 -11.06 2.30 -2.33
CA THR A 29 -11.70 1.16 -1.66
C THR A 29 -12.83 0.66 -2.54
N THR A 30 -13.08 -0.63 -2.44
CA THR A 30 -14.14 -1.28 -3.20
C THR A 30 -14.68 -2.42 -2.35
N ARG A 31 -15.75 -3.03 -2.79
CA ARG A 31 -16.41 -4.12 -2.09
C ARG A 31 -16.19 -5.41 -2.87
N PRO A 32 -16.28 -6.57 -2.20
CA PRO A 32 -15.94 -7.83 -2.87
C PRO A 32 -16.68 -8.10 -4.18
N ASP A 33 -17.91 -7.65 -4.27
CA ASP A 33 -18.74 -7.91 -5.46
C ASP A 33 -18.61 -6.85 -6.54
N ASP A 34 -17.88 -5.79 -6.29
CA ASP A 34 -17.72 -4.72 -7.28
C ASP A 34 -16.91 -5.24 -8.47
N PRO A 35 -17.21 -4.75 -9.67
CA PRO A 35 -16.47 -5.20 -10.85
C PRO A 35 -15.04 -4.74 -10.86
N VAL A 36 -14.17 -5.59 -11.39
CA VAL A 36 -12.76 -5.23 -11.59
C VAL A 36 -12.64 -3.94 -12.41
N ALA A 37 -13.50 -3.78 -13.42
CA ALA A 37 -13.47 -2.60 -14.26
C ALA A 37 -13.64 -1.31 -13.45
N ASP A 38 -14.53 -1.33 -12.47
CA ASP A 38 -14.77 -0.14 -11.63
C ASP A 38 -13.56 0.16 -10.75
N ALA A 39 -12.98 -0.88 -10.16
CA ALA A 39 -11.78 -0.70 -9.35
C ALA A 39 -10.62 -0.15 -10.20
N ALA A 40 -10.45 -0.70 -11.38
CA ALA A 40 -9.39 -0.26 -12.28
C ALA A 40 -9.58 1.21 -12.67
N ALA A 41 -10.81 1.61 -12.99
CA ALA A 41 -11.10 2.99 -13.35
C ALA A 41 -10.79 3.94 -12.18
N ALA A 42 -11.15 3.54 -10.97
CA ALA A 42 -10.87 4.36 -9.79
C ALA A 42 -9.37 4.47 -9.53
N MET A 43 -8.64 3.38 -9.73
CA MET A 43 -7.18 3.39 -9.58
C MET A 43 -6.52 4.37 -10.56
N VAL A 44 -6.96 4.33 -11.80
CA VAL A 44 -6.46 5.25 -12.82
C VAL A 44 -6.77 6.69 -12.45
N ALA A 45 -8.02 6.95 -12.04
CA ALA A 45 -8.45 8.30 -11.69
C ALA A 45 -7.66 8.88 -10.51
N GLN A 46 -7.35 8.04 -9.53
CA GLN A 46 -6.61 8.46 -8.35
C GLN A 46 -5.10 8.32 -8.50
N LYS A 47 -4.65 7.76 -9.62
CA LYS A 47 -3.21 7.55 -9.90
C LYS A 47 -2.55 6.68 -8.84
N VAL A 48 -3.21 5.62 -8.46
CA VAL A 48 -2.67 4.65 -7.50
C VAL A 48 -2.65 3.26 -8.12
N GLY A 49 -1.79 2.40 -7.60
CA GLY A 49 -1.58 1.07 -8.17
C GLY A 49 -2.30 -0.06 -7.43
N SER A 50 -3.18 0.27 -6.52
CA SER A 50 -3.92 -0.76 -5.80
C SER A 50 -5.26 -0.24 -5.32
N ALA A 51 -6.17 -1.18 -5.02
CA ALA A 51 -7.45 -0.90 -4.40
C ALA A 51 -7.60 -1.84 -3.22
N LEU A 52 -8.15 -1.34 -2.14
CA LEU A 52 -8.41 -2.16 -0.95
C LEU A 52 -9.86 -2.62 -1.01
N ILE A 53 -10.06 -3.90 -0.77
CA ILE A 53 -11.39 -4.48 -0.77
C ILE A 53 -11.86 -4.57 0.68
N MET A 54 -12.92 -3.82 0.97
CA MET A 54 -13.45 -3.73 2.33
C MET A 54 -14.77 -4.47 2.43
N GLN A 55 -14.90 -5.24 3.48
CA GLN A 55 -16.16 -5.89 3.80
C GLN A 55 -16.61 -5.33 5.14
N SER A 56 -17.60 -4.48 5.11
CA SER A 56 -17.97 -3.64 6.25
C SER A 56 -16.75 -2.82 6.67
N ARG A 57 -16.26 -3.01 7.88
CA ARG A 57 -15.10 -2.27 8.38
C ARG A 57 -13.80 -3.04 8.24
N PHE A 58 -13.87 -4.25 7.70
CA PHE A 58 -12.71 -5.13 7.69
C PHE A 58 -12.05 -5.14 6.32
N LEU A 59 -10.74 -5.17 6.32
CA LEU A 59 -9.99 -5.32 5.09
C LEU A 59 -10.07 -6.78 4.66
N ALA A 60 -10.71 -7.03 3.52
CA ALA A 60 -10.88 -8.38 3.00
C ALA A 60 -9.76 -8.76 2.04
N GLY A 61 -9.19 -7.78 1.33
CA GLY A 61 -8.16 -8.10 0.37
C GLY A 61 -7.59 -6.85 -0.28
N ILE A 62 -6.64 -7.08 -1.18
CA ILE A 62 -6.04 -6.02 -1.98
C ILE A 62 -6.02 -6.46 -3.44
N LEU A 63 -6.35 -5.53 -4.32
CA LEU A 63 -6.29 -5.72 -5.76
C LEU A 63 -5.23 -4.78 -6.31
N THR A 64 -4.30 -5.32 -7.09
CA THR A 64 -3.20 -4.51 -7.64
C THR A 64 -3.32 -4.40 -9.15
N GLU A 65 -2.49 -3.54 -9.75
CA GLU A 65 -2.41 -3.43 -11.21
C GLU A 65 -2.16 -4.78 -11.86
N ARG A 66 -1.29 -5.59 -11.23
CA ARG A 66 -0.99 -6.92 -11.75
C ARG A 66 -2.24 -7.79 -11.77
N ASP A 67 -3.07 -7.70 -10.75
CA ASP A 67 -4.31 -8.47 -10.70
C ASP A 67 -5.28 -8.05 -11.79
N VAL A 68 -5.36 -6.74 -12.05
CA VAL A 68 -6.19 -6.24 -13.15
C VAL A 68 -5.69 -6.78 -14.49
N LEU A 69 -4.38 -6.77 -14.67
CA LEU A 69 -3.78 -7.29 -15.89
C LEU A 69 -4.05 -8.79 -16.04
N ARG A 70 -3.94 -9.55 -14.96
CA ARG A 70 -4.24 -10.98 -14.99
C ARG A 70 -5.70 -11.23 -15.33
N ALA A 71 -6.60 -10.44 -14.77
CA ALA A 71 -8.02 -10.55 -15.07
C ALA A 71 -8.29 -10.26 -16.55
N ALA A 72 -7.64 -9.24 -17.08
CA ALA A 72 -7.78 -8.91 -18.51
C ALA A 72 -7.23 -10.03 -19.38
N ALA A 73 -6.08 -10.59 -19.01
CA ALA A 73 -5.44 -11.64 -19.80
C ALA A 73 -6.24 -12.94 -19.80
N SER A 74 -7.11 -13.12 -18.81
CA SER A 74 -7.93 -14.33 -18.74
C SER A 74 -9.02 -14.39 -19.83
N GLY A 75 -9.23 -13.26 -20.50
CA GLY A 75 -10.28 -13.19 -21.53
C GLY A 75 -11.66 -12.93 -20.97
N GLY A 76 -11.79 -12.74 -19.66
CA GLY A 76 -13.06 -12.49 -19.05
C GLY A 76 -13.53 -11.05 -19.22
N ASP A 77 -14.78 -10.83 -18.92
CA ASP A 77 -15.38 -9.52 -18.99
C ASP A 77 -15.17 -8.80 -17.65
N LEU A 78 -14.33 -7.77 -17.64
CA LEU A 78 -13.98 -7.06 -16.40
C LEU A 78 -15.18 -6.35 -15.77
N THR A 79 -16.22 -6.06 -16.55
CA THR A 79 -17.41 -5.41 -16.00
C THR A 79 -18.28 -6.41 -15.24
N ASN A 80 -18.07 -7.71 -15.46
CA ASN A 80 -18.84 -8.75 -14.79
C ASN A 80 -17.95 -9.63 -13.89
N SER A 81 -16.67 -9.32 -13.75
CA SER A 81 -15.77 -10.06 -12.89
C SER A 81 -15.66 -9.34 -11.54
N PRO A 82 -16.03 -9.98 -10.44
CA PRO A 82 -15.92 -9.33 -9.14
C PRO A 82 -14.47 -9.25 -8.69
N VAL A 83 -14.13 -8.18 -7.97
CA VAL A 83 -12.77 -8.03 -7.49
C VAL A 83 -12.37 -9.18 -6.56
N SER A 84 -13.33 -9.77 -5.86
CA SER A 84 -13.05 -10.90 -4.96
C SER A 84 -12.46 -12.10 -5.67
N ALA A 85 -12.71 -12.24 -6.98
CA ALA A 85 -12.16 -13.35 -7.74
C ALA A 85 -10.68 -13.18 -8.04
N TRP A 86 -10.16 -11.96 -7.95
CA TRP A 86 -8.78 -11.65 -8.35
C TRP A 86 -7.92 -11.07 -7.25
N MET A 87 -8.51 -10.64 -6.14
CA MET A 87 -7.78 -10.01 -5.05
C MET A 87 -6.91 -11.02 -4.31
N THR A 88 -5.92 -10.52 -3.59
CA THR A 88 -5.22 -11.30 -2.59
C THR A 88 -5.99 -11.17 -1.29
N LYS A 89 -6.43 -12.29 -0.72
CA LYS A 89 -7.17 -12.31 0.53
C LYS A 89 -6.22 -12.19 1.70
N ASP A 90 -6.68 -11.54 2.76
CA ASP A 90 -5.92 -11.39 4.00
C ASP A 90 -4.48 -10.98 3.71
N PRO A 91 -4.28 -9.83 3.06
CA PRO A 91 -2.93 -9.44 2.65
C PRO A 91 -2.05 -9.13 3.85
N GLU A 92 -0.74 -9.28 3.63
CA GLU A 92 0.22 -8.77 4.60
C GLU A 92 0.00 -7.29 4.77
N GLN A 93 0.21 -6.80 5.98
CA GLN A 93 -0.04 -5.39 6.32
C GLN A 93 1.16 -4.79 7.00
N ALA A 94 1.22 -3.47 6.96
CA ALA A 94 2.19 -2.72 7.74
C ALA A 94 1.42 -1.84 8.72
N SER A 95 2.09 -1.40 9.77
CA SER A 95 1.53 -0.37 10.63
C SER A 95 2.21 0.95 10.30
N PRO A 96 1.63 2.09 10.70
CA PRO A 96 2.30 3.36 10.45
C PRO A 96 3.70 3.45 11.05
N ASP A 97 3.96 2.70 12.12
CA ASP A 97 5.25 2.73 12.79
C ASP A 97 6.25 1.71 12.26
N THR A 98 5.84 0.87 11.30
CA THR A 98 6.76 -0.05 10.65
C THR A 98 7.83 0.77 9.94
N THR A 99 9.11 0.39 10.11
CA THR A 99 10.18 1.13 9.43
C THR A 99 10.15 0.84 7.94
N VAL A 100 10.69 1.78 7.17
CA VAL A 100 10.82 1.61 5.71
C VAL A 100 11.61 0.34 5.42
N GLU A 101 12.68 0.09 6.18
CA GLU A 101 13.50 -1.10 5.99
C GLU A 101 12.70 -2.40 6.20
N ASP A 102 11.93 -2.45 7.28
CA ASP A 102 11.15 -3.64 7.57
C ASP A 102 10.05 -3.87 6.53
N ALA A 103 9.39 -2.80 6.11
CA ALA A 103 8.36 -2.92 5.08
C ALA A 103 8.95 -3.40 3.76
N LEU A 104 10.11 -2.85 3.40
CA LEU A 104 10.81 -3.24 2.18
C LEU A 104 11.17 -4.73 2.24
N GLN A 105 11.64 -5.17 3.40
CA GLN A 105 12.01 -6.57 3.59
C GLN A 105 10.81 -7.51 3.41
N VAL A 106 9.65 -7.13 3.96
CA VAL A 106 8.43 -7.91 3.79
C VAL A 106 8.07 -8.02 2.32
N MET A 107 8.14 -6.90 1.60
CA MET A 107 7.81 -6.91 0.17
C MET A 107 8.75 -7.80 -0.63
N LEU A 108 10.04 -7.70 -0.36
CA LEU A 108 11.04 -8.49 -1.09
C LEU A 108 10.92 -9.97 -0.76
N LEU A 109 10.68 -10.29 0.49
CA LEU A 109 10.59 -11.67 0.94
C LEU A 109 9.37 -12.39 0.35
N HIS A 110 8.24 -11.69 0.28
CA HIS A 110 6.98 -12.29 -0.17
C HIS A 110 6.60 -11.94 -1.60
N GLY A 111 7.36 -11.07 -2.25
CA GLY A 111 7.06 -10.68 -3.64
C GLY A 111 5.91 -9.71 -3.78
N PHE A 112 5.53 -9.03 -2.73
CA PHE A 112 4.47 -8.02 -2.79
C PHE A 112 5.07 -6.68 -3.21
N ARG A 113 4.25 -5.85 -3.83
CA ARG A 113 4.65 -4.50 -4.22
C ARG A 113 3.79 -3.44 -3.57
N HIS A 114 2.79 -3.84 -2.80
CA HIS A 114 1.88 -2.94 -2.10
C HIS A 114 1.51 -3.58 -0.77
N LEU A 115 1.47 -2.78 0.27
CA LEU A 115 1.00 -3.22 1.58
C LEU A 115 -0.03 -2.23 2.07
N PRO A 116 -1.20 -2.72 2.49
CA PRO A 116 -2.12 -1.85 3.22
C PRO A 116 -1.50 -1.51 4.58
N VAL A 117 -1.76 -0.29 5.02
CA VAL A 117 -1.23 0.21 6.28
C VAL A 117 -2.42 0.36 7.23
N LEU A 118 -2.35 -0.36 8.33
CA LEU A 118 -3.44 -0.36 9.31
C LEU A 118 -2.92 0.00 10.68
N GLU A 119 -3.75 0.72 11.41
CA GLU A 119 -3.53 0.96 12.83
C GLU A 119 -4.66 0.22 13.55
N GLY A 120 -4.32 -0.87 14.22
CA GLY A 120 -5.34 -1.77 14.70
C GLY A 120 -6.06 -2.37 13.51
N ARG A 121 -7.36 -2.10 13.40
CA ARG A 121 -8.15 -2.59 12.26
C ARG A 121 -8.50 -1.49 11.28
N GLU A 122 -8.01 -0.28 11.54
CA GLU A 122 -8.34 0.87 10.70
C GLU A 122 -7.32 1.05 9.61
N VAL A 123 -7.79 1.15 8.39
CA VAL A 123 -6.92 1.44 7.25
C VAL A 123 -6.47 2.89 7.33
N CYS A 124 -5.16 3.11 7.29
CA CYS A 124 -4.56 4.44 7.30
C CYS A 124 -4.08 4.86 5.92
N GLY A 125 -3.71 3.89 5.10
CA GLY A 125 -3.16 4.19 3.79
C GLY A 125 -2.64 2.94 3.13
N VAL A 126 -1.85 3.14 2.08
CA VAL A 126 -1.18 2.06 1.36
C VAL A 126 0.25 2.52 1.08
N VAL A 127 1.19 1.61 1.19
CA VAL A 127 2.57 1.91 0.81
C VAL A 127 2.97 0.98 -0.33
N SER A 128 3.66 1.52 -1.33
CA SER A 128 4.13 0.74 -2.47
C SER A 128 5.63 0.52 -2.38
N LEU A 129 6.11 -0.51 -3.08
CA LEU A 129 7.55 -0.76 -3.20
C LEU A 129 8.25 0.47 -3.75
N ARG A 130 7.62 1.13 -4.71
CA ARG A 130 8.16 2.34 -5.31
C ARG A 130 8.34 3.45 -4.28
N ASP A 131 7.34 3.64 -3.41
CA ASP A 131 7.43 4.65 -2.35
C ASP A 131 8.56 4.36 -1.40
N LEU A 132 8.72 3.11 -1.01
CA LEU A 132 9.77 2.71 -0.08
C LEU A 132 11.14 2.88 -0.72
N ALA A 133 11.29 2.48 -1.98
CA ALA A 133 12.54 2.60 -2.69
C ALA A 133 12.93 4.06 -2.87
N ALA A 134 11.98 4.90 -3.22
CA ALA A 134 12.22 6.33 -3.40
C ALA A 134 12.69 6.98 -2.09
N ALA A 135 12.04 6.63 -1.00
CA ALA A 135 12.39 7.15 0.32
C ALA A 135 13.81 6.74 0.71
N ARG A 136 14.18 5.50 0.42
CA ARG A 136 15.50 4.99 0.75
C ARG A 136 16.59 5.68 -0.06
N ILE A 137 16.35 5.88 -1.34
CA ILE A 137 17.28 6.56 -2.22
C ILE A 137 17.47 8.01 -1.78
N THR A 138 16.38 8.70 -1.49
CA THR A 138 16.42 10.08 -1.04
C THR A 138 17.22 10.21 0.26
N ARG A 139 17.01 9.28 1.19
CA ARG A 139 17.72 9.29 2.45
C ARG A 139 19.22 9.10 2.26
N HIS A 140 19.59 8.18 1.37
CA HIS A 140 21.00 7.97 1.06
C HIS A 140 21.60 9.19 0.39
N ALA A 141 20.89 9.82 -0.52
CA ALA A 141 21.40 11.02 -1.20
C ALA A 141 21.63 12.15 -0.21
N SER A 142 20.74 12.31 0.77
CA SER A 142 20.89 13.41 1.73
C SER A 142 22.02 13.16 2.72
N ARG A 143 22.48 11.93 2.82
CA ARG A 143 23.61 11.61 3.67
C ARG A 143 24.94 11.80 2.97
N GLY A 144 24.91 11.69 1.68
CA GLY A 144 26.07 11.78 0.84
C GLY A 144 26.60 13.16 0.79
#